data_84d4a94d7a69bc16385b7c39448ca3ce
#
_entry.id   84d4a94d7a69bc16385b7c39448ca3ce
#
_cell.length_a   1.000
_cell.length_b   1.000
_cell.length_c   1.000
_cell.angle_alpha   90.00
_cell.angle_beta   90.00
_cell.angle_gamma   90.00
#
_symmetry.space_group_name_H-M   'P 1'
#
loop_
_entity.id
_entity.type
_entity.pdbx_description
1 polymer ?
#
loop_
_entity_poly.entity_id
_entity_poly.type
_entity_poly.pdbx_seq_one_letter_code
_entity_poly.pdbx_strand_id
1 'polypeptide(L)'
;QALREGTQREMWSSPHYYAFSRRMDDGENKGQEIICAFNNSSESLNANMQIRAESSIKAGAVLVNVNNPNDTVVVSSDKRVNITVDGNSNKMYVLKEQGNIESVNVSFTIKNAQTTWGQNVYIVGNCPELGNWDPAKAVGPGSCSNYPTWQLNATIPAEKTIEFKVIKEDAAGNVVWENGSNHVFEIGANDCNCTITWN
;
A
#
# COMPACT_ATOMS: atom_id res chain seq x y z
N GLN A 1 -7.38 3.52 27.15
CA GLN A 1 -7.27 4.99 27.30
C GLN A 1 -7.67 5.70 26.01
N ALA A 2 -7.19 5.24 24.84
CA ALA A 2 -7.49 5.86 23.53
C ALA A 2 -9.00 6.10 23.27
N LEU A 3 -9.88 5.18 23.69
CA LEU A 3 -11.32 5.35 23.52
C LEU A 3 -11.88 6.57 24.24
N ARG A 4 -11.32 6.96 25.38
CA ARG A 4 -11.80 8.10 26.19
C ARG A 4 -11.10 9.42 25.83
N GLU A 5 -9.81 9.39 25.58
CA GLU A 5 -8.93 10.57 25.52
C GLU A 5 -8.33 10.81 24.13
N GLY A 6 -8.29 9.76 23.28
CA GLY A 6 -7.70 9.86 21.95
C GLY A 6 -8.46 10.78 20.99
N THR A 7 -7.75 11.39 20.07
CA THR A 7 -8.30 12.18 18.98
C THR A 7 -9.10 11.32 18.02
N GLN A 8 -10.36 11.68 17.78
CA GLN A 8 -11.25 10.95 16.87
C GLN A 8 -11.02 11.33 15.42
N ARG A 9 -11.04 10.32 14.55
CA ARG A 9 -10.96 10.48 13.09
C ARG A 9 -11.94 9.56 12.41
N GLU A 10 -12.78 10.13 11.54
CA GLU A 10 -13.70 9.34 10.73
C GLU A 10 -12.92 8.46 9.75
N MET A 11 -13.33 7.20 9.61
CA MET A 11 -12.79 6.22 8.66
C MET A 11 -13.79 5.84 7.59
N TRP A 12 -15.08 5.84 7.92
CA TRP A 12 -16.17 5.51 7.00
C TRP A 12 -17.49 6.10 7.47
N SER A 13 -18.31 6.55 6.52
CA SER A 13 -19.67 7.02 6.78
C SER A 13 -20.61 6.62 5.63
N SER A 14 -21.73 5.99 5.99
CA SER A 14 -22.85 5.68 5.10
C SER A 14 -24.15 5.75 5.91
N PRO A 15 -25.35 5.64 5.32
CA PRO A 15 -26.61 5.76 6.05
C PRO A 15 -26.76 4.81 7.24
N HIS A 16 -26.13 3.64 7.16
CA HIS A 16 -26.30 2.58 8.18
C HIS A 16 -25.00 2.06 8.77
N TYR A 17 -23.84 2.47 8.24
CA TYR A 17 -22.56 2.03 8.76
C TYR A 17 -21.69 3.26 9.02
N TYR A 18 -21.20 3.38 10.25
CA TYR A 18 -20.27 4.44 10.65
C TYR A 18 -19.07 3.85 11.34
N ALA A 19 -17.87 4.32 10.97
CA ALA A 19 -16.66 3.92 11.65
C ALA A 19 -15.69 5.09 11.85
N PHE A 20 -14.98 5.03 12.97
CA PHE A 20 -13.94 5.98 13.31
C PHE A 20 -12.78 5.29 14.04
N SER A 21 -11.61 5.90 14.02
CA SER A 21 -10.55 5.57 14.95
C SER A 21 -10.40 6.65 16.02
N ARG A 22 -9.93 6.25 17.19
CA ARG A 22 -9.42 7.16 18.23
C ARG A 22 -8.00 6.80 18.58
N ARG A 23 -7.11 7.77 18.54
CA ARG A 23 -5.68 7.59 18.73
C ARG A 23 -5.12 8.58 19.74
N MET A 24 -4.22 8.09 20.59
CA MET A 24 -3.43 8.95 21.47
C MET A 24 -2.32 9.61 20.64
N ASP A 25 -2.38 10.92 20.54
CA ASP A 25 -1.40 11.68 19.74
C ASP A 25 -0.18 12.12 20.56
N ASP A 26 -0.28 12.06 21.90
CA ASP A 26 0.76 12.42 22.85
C ASP A 26 0.73 11.55 24.13
N GLY A 27 1.58 11.88 25.08
CA GLY A 27 1.66 11.20 26.39
C GLY A 27 2.27 9.80 26.32
N GLU A 28 2.22 9.11 27.47
CA GLU A 28 2.79 7.76 27.67
C GLU A 28 2.18 6.70 26.73
N ASN A 29 0.91 6.87 26.36
CA ASN A 29 0.18 5.96 25.48
C ASN A 29 0.13 6.43 24.03
N LYS A 30 1.04 7.31 23.63
CA LYS A 30 1.14 7.81 22.25
C LYS A 30 1.19 6.66 21.25
N GLY A 31 0.34 6.72 20.23
CA GLY A 31 0.21 5.70 19.19
C GLY A 31 -0.79 4.60 19.50
N GLN A 32 -1.31 4.51 20.74
CA GLN A 32 -2.45 3.64 21.04
C GLN A 32 -3.65 4.05 20.20
N GLU A 33 -4.25 3.12 19.49
CA GLU A 33 -5.37 3.38 18.59
C GLU A 33 -6.43 2.29 18.74
N ILE A 34 -7.70 2.68 18.66
CA ILE A 34 -8.86 1.80 18.61
C ILE A 34 -9.72 2.18 17.42
N ILE A 35 -10.17 1.19 16.67
CA ILE A 35 -11.12 1.36 15.56
C ILE A 35 -12.48 0.89 16.05
N CYS A 36 -13.48 1.76 15.92
CA CYS A 36 -14.87 1.49 16.29
C CYS A 36 -15.72 1.50 15.02
N ALA A 37 -16.54 0.47 14.84
CA ALA A 37 -17.47 0.33 13.72
C ALA A 37 -18.87 0.00 14.24
N PHE A 38 -19.88 0.67 13.69
CA PHE A 38 -21.28 0.59 14.09
C PHE A 38 -22.15 0.34 12.87
N ASN A 39 -23.15 -0.53 13.04
CA ASN A 39 -24.15 -0.82 12.03
C ASN A 39 -25.55 -0.73 12.68
N ASN A 40 -26.40 0.15 12.18
CA ASN A 40 -27.77 0.34 12.65
C ASN A 40 -28.83 -0.20 11.67
N SER A 41 -28.42 -0.95 10.65
CA SER A 41 -29.34 -1.71 9.81
C SER A 41 -29.69 -3.06 10.44
N SER A 42 -30.69 -3.76 9.91
CA SER A 42 -31.01 -5.14 10.28
C SER A 42 -30.06 -6.18 9.67
N GLU A 43 -29.36 -5.81 8.61
CA GLU A 43 -28.48 -6.71 7.85
C GLU A 43 -27.03 -6.50 8.24
N SER A 44 -26.19 -7.53 8.07
CA SER A 44 -24.73 -7.40 8.19
C SER A 44 -24.19 -6.49 7.10
N LEU A 45 -23.39 -5.51 7.46
CA LEU A 45 -22.74 -4.58 6.55
C LEU A 45 -21.23 -4.66 6.66
N ASN A 46 -20.56 -4.43 5.55
CA ASN A 46 -19.11 -4.47 5.44
C ASN A 46 -18.57 -3.12 4.95
N ALA A 47 -17.42 -2.71 5.49
CA ALA A 47 -16.70 -1.55 4.99
C ALA A 47 -15.20 -1.85 4.88
N ASN A 48 -14.64 -1.50 3.73
CA ASN A 48 -13.21 -1.60 3.46
C ASN A 48 -12.56 -0.22 3.65
N MET A 49 -12.00 0.01 4.83
CA MET A 49 -11.60 1.32 5.33
C MET A 49 -10.09 1.53 5.23
N GLN A 50 -9.68 2.74 4.84
CA GLN A 50 -8.28 3.13 4.83
C GLN A 50 -7.79 3.42 6.26
N ILE A 51 -6.71 2.78 6.68
CA ILE A 51 -5.97 3.16 7.88
C ILE A 51 -5.28 4.51 7.62
N ARG A 52 -5.37 5.43 8.55
CA ARG A 52 -4.81 6.78 8.42
C ARG A 52 -3.30 6.76 8.25
N ALA A 53 -2.77 7.71 7.48
CA ALA A 53 -1.33 7.80 7.23
C ALA A 53 -0.50 7.96 8.52
N GLU A 54 -1.03 8.74 9.47
CA GLU A 54 -0.42 8.99 10.78
C GLU A 54 -0.59 7.86 11.79
N SER A 55 -1.37 6.81 11.46
CA SER A 55 -1.57 5.65 12.33
C SER A 55 -0.28 4.86 12.52
N SER A 56 -0.07 4.38 13.75
CA SER A 56 1.00 3.43 14.06
C SER A 56 0.69 2.00 13.57
N ILE A 57 -0.55 1.72 13.19
CA ILE A 57 -0.96 0.42 12.64
C ILE A 57 -0.36 0.28 11.24
N LYS A 58 0.46 -0.75 11.06
CA LYS A 58 1.14 -1.04 9.79
C LYS A 58 0.30 -1.99 8.95
N ALA A 59 0.63 -2.05 7.66
CA ALA A 59 0.17 -3.12 6.80
C ALA A 59 0.61 -4.49 7.37
N GLY A 60 -0.22 -5.55 7.20
CA GLY A 60 -0.02 -6.86 7.81
C GLY A 60 -0.33 -6.94 9.31
N ALA A 61 -0.63 -5.82 9.97
CA ALA A 61 -1.01 -5.83 11.38
C ALA A 61 -2.29 -6.66 11.60
N VAL A 62 -2.30 -7.41 12.67
CA VAL A 62 -3.49 -8.15 13.12
C VAL A 62 -4.21 -7.31 14.17
N LEU A 63 -5.46 -6.98 13.91
CA LEU A 63 -6.34 -6.32 14.85
C LEU A 63 -7.27 -7.37 15.49
N VAL A 64 -7.59 -7.20 16.75
CA VAL A 64 -8.48 -8.09 17.50
C VAL A 64 -9.68 -7.32 18.05
N ASN A 65 -10.85 -7.92 17.93
CA ASN A 65 -12.06 -7.37 18.54
C ASN A 65 -11.97 -7.45 20.08
N VAL A 66 -12.14 -6.30 20.73
CA VAL A 66 -12.03 -6.18 22.20
C VAL A 66 -13.00 -7.12 22.92
N ASN A 67 -14.17 -7.36 22.34
CA ASN A 67 -15.22 -8.19 22.94
C ASN A 67 -15.15 -9.68 22.53
N ASN A 68 -14.33 -10.02 21.52
CA ASN A 68 -14.18 -11.40 21.05
C ASN A 68 -12.75 -11.63 20.53
N PRO A 69 -11.87 -12.27 21.32
CA PRO A 69 -10.47 -12.46 20.95
C PRO A 69 -10.27 -13.41 19.74
N ASN A 70 -11.30 -14.14 19.32
CA ASN A 70 -11.26 -14.97 18.11
C ASN A 70 -11.67 -14.20 16.84
N ASP A 71 -12.26 -13.02 16.98
CA ASP A 71 -12.61 -12.14 15.86
C ASP A 71 -11.43 -11.22 15.57
N THR A 72 -10.66 -11.57 14.55
CA THR A 72 -9.48 -10.84 14.11
C THR A 72 -9.60 -10.41 12.67
N VAL A 73 -8.99 -9.28 12.33
CA VAL A 73 -8.87 -8.78 10.97
C VAL A 73 -7.42 -8.39 10.67
N VAL A 74 -6.98 -8.63 9.45
CA VAL A 74 -5.63 -8.28 9.00
C VAL A 74 -5.69 -7.00 8.17
N VAL A 75 -4.77 -6.09 8.43
CA VAL A 75 -4.60 -4.88 7.62
C VAL A 75 -3.87 -5.25 6.33
N SER A 76 -4.47 -4.96 5.19
CA SER A 76 -3.92 -5.27 3.87
C SER A 76 -2.62 -4.50 3.55
N SER A 77 -1.93 -4.90 2.50
CA SER A 77 -0.68 -4.28 2.04
C SER A 77 -0.83 -2.79 1.68
N ASP A 78 -2.00 -2.39 1.19
CA ASP A 78 -2.36 -1.00 0.91
C ASP A 78 -2.92 -0.23 2.12
N LYS A 79 -2.70 -0.77 3.34
CA LYS A 79 -3.16 -0.21 4.61
C LYS A 79 -4.68 -0.05 4.72
N ARG A 80 -5.43 -1.02 4.25
CA ARG A 80 -6.89 -1.07 4.42
C ARG A 80 -7.28 -2.17 5.38
N VAL A 81 -8.41 -1.99 6.04
CA VAL A 81 -9.02 -3.00 6.91
C VAL A 81 -10.46 -3.22 6.50
N ASN A 82 -10.84 -4.48 6.38
CA ASN A 82 -12.19 -4.88 6.00
C ASN A 82 -12.93 -5.38 7.25
N ILE A 83 -13.94 -4.64 7.70
CA ILE A 83 -14.70 -4.96 8.91
C ILE A 83 -16.17 -5.18 8.56
N THR A 84 -16.65 -6.39 8.87
CA THR A 84 -18.08 -6.73 8.81
C THR A 84 -18.68 -6.58 10.20
N VAL A 85 -19.78 -5.84 10.29
CA VAL A 85 -20.56 -5.65 11.53
C VAL A 85 -21.97 -6.17 11.30
N ASP A 86 -22.42 -7.06 12.17
CA ASP A 86 -23.77 -7.61 12.12
C ASP A 86 -24.84 -6.55 12.35
N GLY A 87 -26.09 -6.85 11.96
CA GLY A 87 -27.19 -5.92 12.07
C GLY A 87 -27.42 -5.45 13.52
N ASN A 88 -27.70 -4.15 13.70
CA ASN A 88 -27.92 -3.49 14.99
C ASN A 88 -26.80 -3.76 16.02
N SER A 89 -25.53 -3.77 15.55
CA SER A 89 -24.39 -4.16 16.37
C SER A 89 -23.21 -3.19 16.20
N ASN A 90 -22.15 -3.46 16.94
CA ASN A 90 -20.88 -2.74 16.84
C ASN A 90 -19.71 -3.67 17.09
N LYS A 91 -18.55 -3.28 16.59
CA LYS A 91 -17.26 -3.94 16.84
C LYS A 91 -16.19 -2.91 17.14
N MET A 92 -15.25 -3.28 18.01
CA MET A 92 -14.14 -2.44 18.40
C MET A 92 -12.85 -3.25 18.27
N TYR A 93 -11.90 -2.75 17.50
CA TYR A 93 -10.65 -3.44 17.23
C TYR A 93 -9.45 -2.65 17.77
N VAL A 94 -8.54 -3.38 18.39
CA VAL A 94 -7.23 -2.88 18.84
C VAL A 94 -6.12 -3.71 18.19
N LEU A 95 -4.91 -3.14 18.16
CA LEU A 95 -3.74 -3.84 17.66
C LEU A 95 -3.45 -5.06 18.55
N LYS A 96 -3.40 -6.25 17.94
CA LYS A 96 -2.96 -7.50 18.56
C LYS A 96 -1.49 -7.74 18.26
N GLU A 97 -1.14 -7.68 16.98
CA GLU A 97 0.22 -7.90 16.50
C GLU A 97 0.56 -6.86 15.43
N GLN A 98 1.74 -6.27 15.53
CA GLN A 98 2.21 -5.37 14.49
C GLN A 98 2.63 -6.18 13.28
N GLY A 99 2.03 -5.89 12.15
CA GLY A 99 2.37 -6.55 10.90
C GLY A 99 3.80 -6.29 10.51
N ASN A 100 4.47 -7.32 10.10
CA ASN A 100 5.72 -7.26 9.37
C ASN A 100 5.42 -7.73 7.95
N ILE A 101 5.02 -6.81 7.07
CA ILE A 101 5.05 -7.12 5.65
C ILE A 101 6.52 -7.11 5.28
N GLU A 102 7.06 -8.29 5.08
CA GLU A 102 8.37 -8.45 4.50
C GLU A 102 8.36 -7.77 3.13
N SER A 103 9.40 -7.00 2.86
CA SER A 103 9.63 -6.47 1.53
C SER A 103 10.53 -7.44 0.77
N VAL A 104 10.26 -7.62 -0.49
CA VAL A 104 11.04 -8.47 -1.39
C VAL A 104 11.74 -7.61 -2.44
N ASN A 105 12.85 -8.09 -2.96
CA ASN A 105 13.51 -7.47 -4.09
C ASN A 105 12.86 -7.93 -5.39
N VAL A 106 12.40 -6.98 -6.18
CA VAL A 106 11.92 -7.23 -7.55
C VAL A 106 12.99 -6.77 -8.53
N SER A 107 13.55 -7.72 -9.27
CA SER A 107 14.53 -7.44 -10.33
C SER A 107 13.81 -7.27 -11.66
N PHE A 108 13.78 -6.06 -12.18
CA PHE A 108 13.16 -5.75 -13.46
C PHE A 108 14.21 -5.87 -14.59
N THR A 109 13.86 -6.61 -15.63
CA THR A 109 14.60 -6.68 -16.88
C THR A 109 13.76 -6.07 -18.00
N ILE A 110 14.20 -4.91 -18.52
CA ILE A 110 13.51 -4.17 -19.57
C ILE A 110 14.26 -4.41 -20.88
N LYS A 111 13.64 -5.15 -21.78
CA LYS A 111 14.20 -5.46 -23.11
C LYS A 111 13.85 -4.36 -24.10
N ASN A 112 14.69 -4.21 -25.12
CA ASN A 112 14.47 -3.34 -26.27
C ASN A 112 14.23 -1.85 -25.94
N ALA A 113 14.69 -1.38 -24.78
CA ALA A 113 14.58 0.02 -24.39
C ALA A 113 15.75 0.83 -24.98
N GLN A 114 15.69 1.10 -26.31
CA GLN A 114 16.67 1.93 -26.99
C GLN A 114 16.61 3.37 -26.46
N THR A 115 17.75 3.94 -26.13
CA THR A 115 17.92 5.30 -25.63
C THR A 115 18.79 6.12 -26.57
N THR A 116 18.61 7.43 -26.56
CA THR A 116 19.56 8.38 -27.13
C THR A 116 20.63 8.73 -26.10
N TRP A 117 21.75 9.31 -26.56
CA TRP A 117 22.82 9.70 -25.66
C TRP A 117 22.34 10.63 -24.57
N GLY A 118 22.65 10.29 -23.30
CA GLY A 118 22.24 11.05 -22.12
C GLY A 118 20.89 10.62 -21.52
N GLN A 119 20.13 9.73 -22.18
CA GLN A 119 18.90 9.16 -21.59
C GLN A 119 19.21 7.90 -20.77
N ASN A 120 18.49 7.75 -19.69
CA ASN A 120 18.47 6.55 -18.85
C ASN A 120 17.05 6.00 -18.75
N VAL A 121 16.94 4.76 -18.27
CA VAL A 121 15.66 4.05 -18.10
C VAL A 121 15.28 3.98 -16.63
N TYR A 122 14.00 4.22 -16.33
CA TYR A 122 13.41 4.21 -15.00
C TYR A 122 12.08 3.48 -15.01
N ILE A 123 11.59 3.11 -13.82
CA ILE A 123 10.26 2.55 -13.61
C ILE A 123 9.48 3.47 -12.67
N VAL A 124 8.22 3.73 -13.02
CA VAL A 124 7.28 4.50 -12.22
C VAL A 124 5.94 3.75 -12.12
N GLY A 125 5.29 3.74 -10.96
CA GLY A 125 4.09 2.93 -10.77
C GLY A 125 3.17 3.42 -9.65
N ASN A 126 2.18 2.61 -9.35
CA ASN A 126 1.03 2.94 -8.48
C ASN A 126 1.31 2.83 -6.97
N CYS A 127 2.55 2.64 -6.57
CA CYS A 127 2.90 2.52 -5.16
C CYS A 127 4.04 3.48 -4.75
N PRO A 128 4.19 3.78 -3.46
CA PRO A 128 5.24 4.69 -2.98
C PRO A 128 6.65 4.29 -3.41
N GLU A 129 6.93 2.98 -3.41
CA GLU A 129 8.20 2.39 -3.79
C GLU A 129 8.52 2.58 -5.28
N LEU A 130 7.50 2.82 -6.10
CA LEU A 130 7.60 3.15 -7.53
C LEU A 130 7.21 4.60 -7.83
N GLY A 131 7.20 5.50 -6.84
CA GLY A 131 7.02 6.92 -7.00
C GLY A 131 5.58 7.41 -7.16
N ASN A 132 4.55 6.56 -7.03
CA ASN A 132 3.13 6.94 -7.16
C ASN A 132 2.82 7.71 -8.46
N TRP A 133 3.32 7.23 -9.59
CA TRP A 133 3.19 7.84 -10.92
C TRP A 133 3.90 9.20 -11.08
N ASP A 134 4.75 9.60 -10.14
CA ASP A 134 5.55 10.81 -10.21
C ASP A 134 6.93 10.49 -10.83
N PRO A 135 7.24 10.93 -12.06
CA PRO A 135 8.54 10.65 -12.70
C PRO A 135 9.73 11.12 -11.86
N ALA A 136 9.58 12.21 -11.10
CA ALA A 136 10.65 12.72 -10.25
C ALA A 136 11.01 11.77 -9.09
N LYS A 137 10.17 10.74 -8.85
CA LYS A 137 10.36 9.71 -7.83
C LYS A 137 10.49 8.31 -8.43
N ALA A 138 10.67 8.22 -9.74
CA ALA A 138 10.84 6.95 -10.43
C ALA A 138 12.07 6.19 -9.95
N VAL A 139 11.99 4.86 -9.98
CA VAL A 139 13.11 3.99 -9.63
C VAL A 139 14.11 3.94 -10.79
N GLY A 140 15.35 4.24 -10.51
CA GLY A 140 16.44 4.23 -11.49
C GLY A 140 17.58 5.18 -11.10
N PRO A 141 18.51 5.47 -12.00
CA PRO A 141 18.61 4.95 -13.38
C PRO A 141 18.93 3.45 -13.41
N GLY A 142 18.42 2.78 -14.43
CA GLY A 142 18.74 1.39 -14.71
C GLY A 142 20.19 1.19 -15.12
N SER A 143 20.74 0.00 -14.84
CA SER A 143 22.03 -0.43 -15.37
C SER A 143 21.86 -1.09 -16.74
N CYS A 144 22.81 -0.86 -17.65
CA CYS A 144 22.78 -1.40 -19.02
C CYS A 144 24.11 -2.02 -19.37
N SER A 145 24.31 -3.30 -19.05
CA SER A 145 25.49 -4.07 -19.44
C SER A 145 25.32 -4.73 -20.78
N ASN A 146 24.10 -4.88 -21.29
CA ASN A 146 23.77 -5.54 -22.55
C ASN A 146 22.69 -4.74 -23.31
N TYR A 147 23.10 -3.60 -23.87
CA TYR A 147 22.24 -2.71 -24.66
C TYR A 147 21.50 -3.43 -25.79
N PRO A 148 20.18 -3.21 -25.99
CA PRO A 148 19.30 -2.26 -25.31
C PRO A 148 18.47 -2.86 -24.14
N THR A 149 19.07 -3.76 -23.37
CA THR A 149 18.45 -4.38 -22.19
C THR A 149 18.93 -3.69 -20.93
N TRP A 150 17.98 -3.23 -20.11
CA TRP A 150 18.22 -2.51 -18.87
C TRP A 150 17.77 -3.32 -17.66
N GLN A 151 18.45 -3.14 -16.54
CA GLN A 151 18.14 -3.79 -15.28
C GLN A 151 17.96 -2.77 -14.18
N LEU A 152 16.88 -2.94 -13.38
CA LEU A 152 16.57 -2.15 -12.21
C LEU A 152 16.13 -3.07 -11.07
N ASN A 153 16.33 -2.62 -9.84
CA ASN A 153 15.84 -3.31 -8.66
C ASN A 153 14.99 -2.36 -7.84
N ALA A 154 13.90 -2.86 -7.29
CA ALA A 154 13.08 -2.15 -6.32
C ALA A 154 12.75 -3.08 -5.15
N THR A 155 12.78 -2.54 -3.94
CA THR A 155 12.30 -3.24 -2.75
C THR A 155 10.86 -2.86 -2.53
N ILE A 156 9.95 -3.82 -2.68
CA ILE A 156 8.49 -3.60 -2.68
C ILE A 156 7.86 -4.55 -1.65
N PRO A 157 6.81 -4.15 -0.93
CA PRO A 157 6.08 -5.06 -0.04
C PRO A 157 5.65 -6.34 -0.75
N ALA A 158 5.87 -7.48 -0.09
CA ALA A 158 5.45 -8.79 -0.58
C ALA A 158 3.92 -8.87 -0.73
N GLU A 159 3.44 -9.88 -1.46
CA GLU A 159 2.02 -10.19 -1.64
C GLU A 159 1.18 -9.01 -2.15
N LYS A 160 1.72 -8.27 -3.12
CA LYS A 160 1.10 -7.07 -3.69
C LYS A 160 1.05 -7.14 -5.21
N THR A 161 -0.04 -6.67 -5.79
CA THR A 161 -0.13 -6.40 -7.24
C THR A 161 0.27 -4.95 -7.49
N ILE A 162 1.23 -4.74 -8.39
CA ILE A 162 1.67 -3.42 -8.85
C ILE A 162 1.26 -3.17 -10.29
N GLU A 163 0.96 -1.91 -10.58
CA GLU A 163 0.87 -1.38 -11.94
C GLU A 163 2.01 -0.40 -12.16
N PHE A 164 2.68 -0.49 -13.29
CA PHE A 164 3.83 0.37 -13.58
C PHE A 164 4.02 0.60 -15.08
N LYS A 165 4.82 1.60 -15.39
CA LYS A 165 5.35 1.89 -16.71
C LYS A 165 6.86 2.09 -16.67
N VAL A 166 7.48 1.88 -17.82
CA VAL A 166 8.86 2.28 -18.05
C VAL A 166 8.87 3.70 -18.61
N ILE A 167 9.81 4.50 -18.16
CA ILE A 167 10.08 5.81 -18.71
C ILE A 167 11.55 5.96 -19.05
N LYS A 168 11.85 6.85 -19.99
CA LYS A 168 13.20 7.32 -20.29
C LYS A 168 13.30 8.78 -19.89
N GLU A 169 14.37 9.12 -19.22
CA GLU A 169 14.62 10.49 -18.80
C GLU A 169 16.04 10.91 -19.17
N ASP A 170 16.20 12.13 -19.67
CA ASP A 170 17.49 12.74 -19.97
C ASP A 170 17.99 13.65 -18.84
N ALA A 171 19.21 14.13 -18.95
CA ALA A 171 19.84 15.00 -17.96
C ALA A 171 19.13 16.37 -17.78
N ALA A 172 18.26 16.76 -18.71
CA ALA A 172 17.45 17.97 -18.62
C ALA A 172 16.07 17.72 -17.95
N GLY A 173 15.76 16.45 -17.57
CA GLY A 173 14.49 16.08 -16.97
C GLY A 173 13.36 15.86 -18.01
N ASN A 174 13.67 15.72 -19.28
CA ASN A 174 12.67 15.40 -20.29
C ASN A 174 12.30 13.92 -20.18
N VAL A 175 11.01 13.65 -19.96
CA VAL A 175 10.49 12.29 -19.76
C VAL A 175 9.77 11.78 -20.99
N VAL A 176 10.11 10.57 -21.42
CA VAL A 176 9.44 9.82 -22.49
C VAL A 176 8.80 8.58 -21.88
N TRP A 177 7.49 8.49 -21.94
CA TRP A 177 6.72 7.34 -21.47
C TRP A 177 6.65 6.25 -22.55
N GLU A 178 6.71 4.99 -22.16
CA GLU A 178 6.37 3.91 -23.07
C GLU A 178 4.89 3.97 -23.49
N ASN A 179 4.61 3.44 -24.69
CA ASN A 179 3.24 3.36 -25.21
C ASN A 179 2.45 2.20 -24.60
N GLY A 180 1.15 2.12 -24.93
CA GLY A 180 0.28 1.01 -24.54
C GLY A 180 -0.26 1.11 -23.13
N SER A 181 -0.74 -0.02 -22.61
CA SER A 181 -1.31 -0.14 -21.27
C SER A 181 -0.23 -0.21 -20.19
N ASN A 182 -0.60 0.01 -18.92
CA ASN A 182 0.29 -0.26 -17.81
C ASN A 182 0.66 -1.74 -17.77
N HIS A 183 1.89 -2.04 -17.36
CA HIS A 183 2.26 -3.39 -16.96
C HIS A 183 1.62 -3.69 -15.61
N VAL A 184 1.17 -4.94 -15.43
CA VAL A 184 0.63 -5.45 -14.15
C VAL A 184 1.50 -6.61 -13.72
N PHE A 185 1.94 -6.61 -12.48
CA PHE A 185 2.78 -7.66 -11.93
C PHE A 185 2.36 -8.03 -10.51
N GLU A 186 2.21 -9.33 -10.26
CA GLU A 186 1.90 -9.87 -8.94
C GLU A 186 3.20 -10.25 -8.23
N ILE A 187 3.43 -9.64 -7.10
CA ILE A 187 4.58 -9.88 -6.22
C ILE A 187 4.17 -10.92 -5.19
N GLY A 188 4.89 -12.03 -5.14
CA GLY A 188 4.71 -13.08 -4.13
C GLY A 188 5.46 -12.78 -2.82
N ALA A 189 5.62 -13.83 -1.99
CA ALA A 189 6.28 -13.74 -0.68
C ALA A 189 7.82 -13.70 -0.74
N ASN A 190 8.44 -13.89 -1.91
CA ASN A 190 9.89 -14.00 -2.08
C ASN A 190 10.40 -13.07 -3.18
N ASP A 191 11.71 -12.84 -3.18
CA ASP A 191 12.40 -12.14 -4.26
C ASP A 191 12.02 -12.71 -5.62
N CYS A 192 11.76 -11.84 -6.60
CA CYS A 192 11.23 -12.25 -7.89
C CYS A 192 11.78 -11.40 -9.05
N ASN A 193 11.57 -11.91 -10.26
CA ASN A 193 12.03 -11.27 -11.49
C ASN A 193 10.85 -10.89 -12.38
N CYS A 194 10.82 -9.65 -12.84
CA CYS A 194 9.85 -9.14 -13.80
C CYS A 194 10.56 -8.81 -15.11
N THR A 195 10.21 -9.50 -16.19
CA THR A 195 10.81 -9.23 -17.52
C THR A 195 9.74 -8.66 -18.44
N ILE A 196 10.01 -7.50 -18.98
CA ILE A 196 9.13 -6.77 -19.91
C ILE A 196 9.89 -6.28 -21.13
N THR A 197 9.17 -5.83 -22.13
CA THR A 197 9.73 -5.23 -23.34
C THR A 197 9.17 -3.82 -23.46
N TRP A 198 10.04 -2.86 -23.80
CA TRP A 198 9.63 -1.48 -24.12
C TRP A 198 8.69 -1.47 -25.32
N ASN A 199 7.56 -0.79 -25.21
CA ASN A 199 6.53 -0.63 -26.26
C ASN A 199 6.58 0.73 -26.95
#